data_97c875e9493a19799a8a8621302f4313
#
_entry.id   97c875e9493a19799a8a8621302f4313
#
_cell.length_a   1.000
_cell.length_b   1.000
_cell.length_c   1.000
_cell.angle_alpha   90.00
_cell.angle_beta   90.00
_cell.angle_gamma   90.00
#
_symmetry.space_group_name_H-M   'P 1'
#
loop_
_entity.id
_entity.type
_entity.pdbx_description
1 polymer ?
#
loop_
_entity_poly.entity_id
_entity_poly.type
_entity_poly.pdbx_seq_one_letter_code
_entity_poly.pdbx_strand_id
1 'polypeptide(L)'
;MYRRESAGDYRVVDRWHRGVGWQAVPEEDGLRTSHAVRAPDGGVWLVDPLDAPGVGDVYADLGDVVGVAVLADYHARDAAAFAERHDVPVTVPTGLDRVTERIDAPVRRVTDSLAGFDLRRVSPLRAWTETVAYRERDRTLYVPDVLSSGAAFTVGDERLGLNVLARLSPPREAFADIDPDRVLLGHGDGVFGDASDALDDTLGNARRRLPRALVSTAPRELRAMVDAVR
;
A
#
# COMPACT_ATOMS: atom_id res chain seq x y z
N MET A 1 15.28 -2.09 12.14
CA MET A 1 15.45 -0.64 12.43
C MET A 1 15.55 0.01 11.06
N TYR A 2 14.44 0.57 10.55
CA TYR A 2 14.47 1.24 9.25
C TYR A 2 15.50 2.36 9.31
N ARG A 3 16.40 2.44 8.33
CA ARG A 3 17.27 3.60 8.18
C ARG A 3 16.37 4.81 7.95
N ARG A 4 16.22 5.64 8.98
CA ARG A 4 15.72 7.00 8.85
C ARG A 4 16.85 7.83 8.24
N GLU A 5 17.11 7.65 6.97
CA GLU A 5 17.67 8.74 6.20
C GLU A 5 16.52 9.74 6.14
N SER A 6 16.74 10.92 6.74
CA SER A 6 15.78 12.02 6.63
C SER A 6 15.50 12.17 5.14
N ALA A 7 14.24 11.94 4.74
CA ALA A 7 13.83 12.15 3.37
C ALA A 7 14.20 13.59 3.01
N GLY A 8 15.10 13.74 2.04
CA GLY A 8 15.54 15.06 1.58
C GLY A 8 14.51 15.71 0.67
N ASP A 9 13.69 14.90 0.02
CA ASP A 9 12.68 15.31 -0.94
C ASP A 9 11.61 14.20 -1.07
N TYR A 10 10.44 14.55 -1.64
CA TYR A 10 9.40 13.59 -1.95
C TYR A 10 8.95 13.73 -3.40
N ARG A 11 8.38 12.65 -3.96
CA ARG A 11 7.78 12.65 -5.28
C ARG A 11 6.28 12.34 -5.18
N VAL A 12 5.42 13.19 -5.76
CA VAL A 12 4.01 12.87 -5.95
C VAL A 12 3.90 11.93 -7.15
N VAL A 13 3.29 10.76 -6.93
CA VAL A 13 3.19 9.70 -7.96
C VAL A 13 1.76 9.49 -8.43
N ASP A 14 0.78 9.67 -7.56
CA ASP A 14 -0.63 9.48 -7.86
C ASP A 14 -1.41 10.75 -7.55
N ARG A 15 -2.36 11.12 -8.41
CA ARG A 15 -3.27 12.23 -8.15
C ARG A 15 -4.62 12.01 -8.83
N TRP A 16 -5.68 12.12 -8.03
CA TRP A 16 -7.07 12.08 -8.53
C TRP A 16 -7.96 12.97 -7.66
N HIS A 17 -9.23 13.14 -8.04
CA HIS A 17 -10.15 14.08 -7.36
C HIS A 17 -10.40 13.81 -5.86
N ARG A 18 -10.07 12.61 -5.37
CA ARG A 18 -10.30 12.20 -3.97
C ARG A 18 -9.01 11.80 -3.24
N GLY A 19 -7.84 12.07 -3.80
CA GLY A 19 -6.63 11.71 -3.10
C GLY A 19 -5.35 11.97 -3.87
N VAL A 20 -4.26 11.67 -3.20
CA VAL A 20 -2.90 11.82 -3.68
C VAL A 20 -2.01 10.73 -3.09
N GLY A 21 -1.03 10.27 -3.87
CA GLY A 21 0.02 9.35 -3.42
C GLY A 21 1.39 10.00 -3.55
N TRP A 22 2.28 9.70 -2.59
CA TRP A 22 3.66 10.20 -2.61
C TRP A 22 4.66 9.13 -2.15
N GLN A 23 5.89 9.29 -2.62
CA GLN A 23 7.07 8.53 -2.18
C GLN A 23 8.00 9.49 -1.45
N ALA A 24 8.26 9.22 -0.17
CA ALA A 24 9.11 10.05 0.67
C ALA A 24 10.61 9.83 0.40
N VAL A 25 10.98 8.69 -0.21
CA VAL A 25 12.34 8.35 -0.61
C VAL A 25 12.29 7.80 -2.04
N PRO A 26 12.17 8.66 -3.06
CA PRO A 26 11.90 8.22 -4.43
C PRO A 26 13.04 7.42 -5.08
N GLU A 27 14.24 7.46 -4.51
CA GLU A 27 15.42 6.74 -5.02
C GLU A 27 15.60 5.34 -4.39
N GLU A 28 14.70 4.93 -3.48
CA GLU A 28 14.80 3.60 -2.87
C GLU A 28 14.28 2.49 -3.80
N ASP A 29 14.92 1.34 -3.78
CA ASP A 29 14.48 0.16 -4.57
C ASP A 29 13.06 -0.31 -4.18
N GLY A 30 12.64 -0.07 -2.94
CA GLY A 30 11.33 -0.46 -2.41
C GLY A 30 10.17 0.40 -2.88
N LEU A 31 10.43 1.60 -3.42
CA LEU A 31 9.41 2.54 -3.93
C LEU A 31 8.20 2.69 -3.00
N ARG A 32 8.44 2.82 -1.67
CA ARG A 32 7.36 2.90 -0.68
C ARG A 32 6.45 4.09 -0.93
N THR A 33 5.19 3.82 -1.21
CA THR A 33 4.18 4.83 -1.52
C THR A 33 3.19 4.97 -0.38
N SER A 34 2.86 6.19 -0.05
CA SER A 34 1.88 6.59 0.96
C SER A 34 0.73 7.32 0.28
N HIS A 35 -0.46 7.27 0.87
CA HIS A 35 -1.61 7.91 0.26
C HIS A 35 -2.38 8.76 1.27
N ALA A 36 -2.92 9.89 0.78
CA ALA A 36 -4.01 10.62 1.44
C ALA A 36 -5.29 10.41 0.62
N VAL A 37 -6.34 9.93 1.28
CA VAL A 37 -7.58 9.55 0.62
C VAL A 37 -8.76 10.21 1.31
N ARG A 38 -9.59 10.94 0.55
CA ARG A 38 -10.80 11.56 1.06
C ARG A 38 -11.92 10.53 1.19
N ALA A 39 -12.43 10.37 2.39
CA ALA A 39 -13.56 9.51 2.71
C ALA A 39 -14.90 10.10 2.22
N PRO A 40 -15.99 9.31 2.19
CA PRO A 40 -17.31 9.79 1.76
C PRO A 40 -17.86 10.95 2.59
N ASP A 41 -17.53 11.04 3.86
CA ASP A 41 -17.91 12.11 4.79
C ASP A 41 -17.10 13.41 4.63
N GLY A 42 -16.05 13.35 3.79
CA GLY A 42 -15.17 14.48 3.49
C GLY A 42 -13.87 14.51 4.28
N GLY A 43 -13.74 13.74 5.33
CA GLY A 43 -12.49 13.61 6.10
C GLY A 43 -11.37 12.93 5.30
N VAL A 44 -10.13 13.28 5.59
CA VAL A 44 -8.93 12.72 4.92
C VAL A 44 -8.32 11.63 5.79
N TRP A 45 -8.00 10.50 5.19
CA TRP A 45 -7.26 9.41 5.79
C TRP A 45 -5.87 9.29 5.19
N LEU A 46 -4.85 9.24 6.04
CA LEU A 46 -3.49 8.96 5.63
C LEU A 46 -3.24 7.46 5.73
N VAL A 47 -2.88 6.82 4.63
CA VAL A 47 -2.70 5.36 4.53
C VAL A 47 -1.22 5.04 4.39
N ASP A 48 -0.71 4.21 5.31
CA ASP A 48 0.68 3.78 5.37
C ASP A 48 1.68 4.94 5.20
N PRO A 49 1.55 6.06 5.97
CA PRO A 49 2.25 7.29 5.68
C PRO A 49 3.75 7.22 6.02
N LEU A 50 4.56 7.79 5.12
CA LEU A 50 5.98 8.14 5.31
C LEU A 50 6.14 9.64 5.30
N ASP A 51 6.89 10.17 6.24
CA ASP A 51 7.14 11.60 6.40
C ASP A 51 8.28 12.09 5.51
N ALA A 52 8.14 13.33 5.04
CA ALA A 52 9.17 14.08 4.35
C ALA A 52 8.94 15.58 4.59
N PRO A 53 9.98 16.42 4.52
CA PRO A 53 9.83 17.87 4.65
C PRO A 53 8.82 18.42 3.63
N GLY A 54 7.79 19.14 4.12
CA GLY A 54 6.76 19.74 3.25
C GLY A 54 5.67 18.78 2.76
N VAL A 55 5.70 17.49 3.11
CA VAL A 55 4.70 16.53 2.64
C VAL A 55 3.26 16.89 3.06
N GLY A 56 3.09 17.66 4.13
CA GLY A 56 1.79 18.15 4.56
C GLY A 56 1.07 18.97 3.49
N ASP A 57 1.80 19.71 2.68
CA ASP A 57 1.24 20.55 1.60
C ASP A 57 0.65 19.70 0.45
N VAL A 58 1.08 18.44 0.32
CA VAL A 58 0.62 17.53 -0.74
C VAL A 58 -0.87 17.22 -0.63
N TYR A 59 -1.37 17.11 0.60
CA TYR A 59 -2.75 16.72 0.90
C TYR A 59 -3.58 17.80 1.60
N ALA A 60 -3.00 18.97 1.87
CA ALA A 60 -3.69 20.06 2.59
C ALA A 60 -5.03 20.46 1.94
N ASP A 61 -5.09 20.51 0.61
CA ASP A 61 -6.29 20.89 -0.13
C ASP A 61 -7.38 19.80 -0.17
N LEU A 62 -7.09 18.58 0.33
CA LEU A 62 -8.10 17.51 0.34
C LEU A 62 -9.10 17.65 1.49
N GLY A 63 -8.74 18.32 2.58
CA GLY A 63 -9.56 18.51 3.77
C GLY A 63 -8.83 18.16 5.06
N ASP A 64 -9.59 18.12 6.16
CA ASP A 64 -9.03 17.82 7.48
C ASP A 64 -8.67 16.32 7.61
N VAL A 65 -7.50 16.05 8.17
CA VAL A 65 -7.07 14.67 8.47
C VAL A 65 -7.85 14.17 9.69
N VAL A 66 -8.59 13.08 9.50
CA VAL A 66 -9.46 12.47 10.53
C VAL A 66 -8.97 11.10 10.99
N GLY A 67 -7.91 10.58 10.38
CA GLY A 67 -7.32 9.31 10.79
C GLY A 67 -6.08 8.95 10.01
N VAL A 68 -5.28 8.09 10.63
CA VAL A 68 -4.11 7.43 10.05
C VAL A 68 -4.40 5.94 10.02
N ALA A 69 -4.19 5.29 8.88
CA ALA A 69 -4.40 3.85 8.70
C ALA A 69 -3.10 3.13 8.41
N VAL A 70 -2.92 1.95 9.01
CA VAL A 70 -1.84 1.02 8.69
C VAL A 70 -2.45 -0.30 8.27
N LEU A 71 -2.17 -0.72 7.03
CA LEU A 71 -2.85 -1.85 6.38
C LEU A 71 -1.96 -3.07 6.13
N ALA A 72 -0.71 -3.07 6.58
CA ALA A 72 0.19 -4.23 6.50
C ALA A 72 1.05 -4.38 7.76
N ASP A 73 1.43 -5.61 8.09
CA ASP A 73 2.22 -5.98 9.28
C ASP A 73 3.60 -5.29 9.36
N TYR A 74 4.10 -4.82 8.22
CA TYR A 74 5.42 -4.18 8.14
C TYR A 74 5.35 -2.67 7.85
N HIS A 75 4.16 -2.07 7.79
CA HIS A 75 3.94 -0.67 7.40
C HIS A 75 3.72 0.28 8.58
N ALA A 76 4.30 0.02 9.77
CA ALA A 76 4.26 1.01 10.87
C ALA A 76 4.77 2.38 10.40
N ARG A 77 5.80 2.39 9.54
CA ARG A 77 6.37 3.59 8.90
C ARG A 77 6.43 4.77 9.89
N ASP A 78 5.92 5.94 9.51
CA ASP A 78 5.84 7.13 10.36
C ASP A 78 4.41 7.40 10.88
N ALA A 79 3.56 6.34 10.93
CA ALA A 79 2.16 6.48 11.32
C ALA A 79 1.96 7.16 12.67
N ALA A 80 2.82 6.89 13.67
CA ALA A 80 2.75 7.52 15.00
C ALA A 80 2.99 9.03 14.91
N ALA A 81 3.97 9.48 14.12
CA ALA A 81 4.27 10.90 13.96
C ALA A 81 3.12 11.66 13.27
N PHE A 82 2.46 11.04 12.29
CA PHE A 82 1.27 11.62 11.66
C PHE A 82 0.07 11.63 12.61
N ALA A 83 -0.12 10.58 13.40
CA ALA A 83 -1.18 10.49 14.41
C ALA A 83 -1.05 11.61 15.44
N GLU A 84 0.16 11.83 15.96
CA GLU A 84 0.47 12.94 16.88
C GLU A 84 0.25 14.31 16.21
N ARG A 85 0.75 14.52 14.99
CA ARG A 85 0.63 15.77 14.23
C ARG A 85 -0.82 16.21 14.04
N HIS A 86 -1.72 15.27 13.83
CA HIS A 86 -3.14 15.53 13.52
C HIS A 86 -4.09 15.25 14.69
N ASP A 87 -3.57 14.86 15.86
CA ASP A 87 -4.35 14.51 17.06
C ASP A 87 -5.42 13.42 16.77
N VAL A 88 -5.01 12.36 16.09
CA VAL A 88 -5.88 11.23 15.72
C VAL A 88 -5.23 9.89 16.09
N PRO A 89 -6.01 8.83 16.39
CA PRO A 89 -5.43 7.52 16.62
C PRO A 89 -4.93 6.88 15.30
N VAL A 90 -3.95 5.98 15.41
CA VAL A 90 -3.61 5.06 14.32
C VAL A 90 -4.67 3.97 14.26
N THR A 91 -5.27 3.77 13.10
CA THR A 91 -6.28 2.73 12.88
C THR A 91 -5.66 1.54 12.16
N VAL A 92 -5.85 0.35 12.76
CA VAL A 92 -5.23 -0.89 12.28
C VAL A 92 -6.30 -1.98 12.17
N PRO A 93 -6.44 -2.67 11.04
CA PRO A 93 -7.32 -3.83 10.91
C PRO A 93 -7.03 -4.93 11.92
N THR A 94 -8.07 -5.62 12.38
CA THR A 94 -7.91 -6.82 13.21
C THR A 94 -7.13 -7.89 12.47
N GLY A 95 -6.20 -8.55 13.18
CA GLY A 95 -5.31 -9.56 12.59
C GLY A 95 -3.97 -9.04 12.07
N LEU A 96 -3.72 -7.73 12.14
CA LEU A 96 -2.41 -7.13 11.96
C LEU A 96 -1.77 -6.84 13.33
N ASP A 97 -1.42 -7.89 14.07
CA ASP A 97 -0.96 -7.73 15.46
C ASP A 97 0.50 -7.32 15.55
N ARG A 98 1.32 -7.81 14.63
CA ARG A 98 2.76 -7.52 14.58
C ARG A 98 3.05 -6.02 14.43
N VAL A 99 2.29 -5.31 13.60
CA VAL A 99 2.52 -3.88 13.36
C VAL A 99 2.18 -3.03 14.57
N THR A 100 1.18 -3.43 15.38
CA THR A 100 0.79 -2.65 16.57
C THR A 100 1.86 -2.58 17.64
N GLU A 101 2.72 -3.60 17.74
CA GLU A 101 3.86 -3.61 18.66
C GLU A 101 4.94 -2.57 18.29
N ARG A 102 4.86 -2.01 17.08
CA ARG A 102 5.81 -1.05 16.51
C ARG A 102 5.27 0.37 16.42
N ILE A 103 4.01 0.58 16.78
CA ILE A 103 3.33 1.89 16.73
C ILE A 103 3.32 2.47 18.15
N ASP A 104 4.08 3.54 18.35
CA ASP A 104 4.12 4.29 19.60
C ASP A 104 3.06 5.43 19.57
N ALA A 105 1.81 5.05 19.49
CA ALA A 105 0.65 5.95 19.49
C ALA A 105 -0.62 5.17 19.88
N PRO A 106 -1.71 5.84 20.29
CA PRO A 106 -3.01 5.18 20.50
C PRO A 106 -3.49 4.46 19.25
N VAL A 107 -3.81 3.17 19.38
CA VAL A 107 -4.28 2.32 18.30
C VAL A 107 -5.77 2.04 18.42
N ARG A 108 -6.53 2.27 17.34
CA ARG A 108 -7.91 1.84 17.18
C ARG A 108 -8.00 0.65 16.24
N ARG A 109 -8.72 -0.39 16.64
CA ARG A 109 -8.95 -1.58 15.81
C ARG A 109 -10.23 -1.46 15.00
N VAL A 110 -10.17 -1.93 13.75
CA VAL A 110 -11.33 -2.04 12.84
C VAL A 110 -11.35 -3.43 12.22
N THR A 111 -12.53 -3.88 11.77
CA THR A 111 -12.67 -5.24 11.22
C THR A 111 -13.03 -5.21 9.75
N ASP A 112 -14.14 -4.58 9.38
CA ASP A 112 -14.75 -4.81 8.08
C ASP A 112 -14.64 -3.60 7.13
N SER A 113 -14.51 -2.40 7.70
CA SER A 113 -14.47 -1.19 6.88
C SER A 113 -13.65 -0.05 7.47
N LEU A 114 -13.10 0.80 6.58
CA LEU A 114 -12.32 1.98 6.93
C LEU A 114 -12.46 3.03 5.82
N ALA A 115 -12.76 4.27 6.15
CA ALA A 115 -12.84 5.39 5.19
C ALA A 115 -13.79 5.11 3.99
N GLY A 116 -14.79 4.26 4.18
CA GLY A 116 -15.70 3.81 3.12
C GLY A 116 -15.13 2.69 2.24
N PHE A 117 -13.97 2.14 2.57
CA PHE A 117 -13.43 0.93 1.96
C PHE A 117 -13.87 -0.31 2.73
N ASP A 118 -14.23 -1.36 2.01
CA ASP A 118 -14.35 -2.72 2.53
C ASP A 118 -12.97 -3.34 2.67
N LEU A 119 -12.70 -3.98 3.81
CA LEU A 119 -11.40 -4.52 4.17
C LEU A 119 -11.38 -6.04 3.96
N ARG A 120 -10.38 -6.54 3.23
CA ARG A 120 -10.19 -7.97 2.98
C ARG A 120 -8.77 -8.39 3.38
N ARG A 121 -8.67 -9.33 4.29
CA ARG A 121 -7.36 -9.84 4.74
C ARG A 121 -6.73 -10.74 3.70
N VAL A 122 -5.45 -10.53 3.45
CA VAL A 122 -4.59 -11.35 2.59
C VAL A 122 -3.40 -11.85 3.41
N SER A 123 -3.15 -13.15 3.37
CA SER A 123 -2.00 -13.77 4.05
C SER A 123 -1.32 -14.73 3.09
N PRO A 124 -0.48 -14.24 2.18
CA PRO A 124 0.21 -15.06 1.19
C PRO A 124 1.13 -16.09 1.84
N LEU A 125 1.70 -15.72 2.98
CA LEU A 125 2.55 -16.57 3.82
C LEU A 125 2.18 -16.41 5.29
N ARG A 126 2.43 -17.44 6.12
CA ARG A 126 2.11 -17.42 7.56
C ARG A 126 2.69 -16.23 8.33
N ALA A 127 3.83 -15.69 7.90
CA ALA A 127 4.53 -14.60 8.57
C ALA A 127 4.23 -13.22 7.96
N TRP A 128 3.33 -13.15 6.99
CA TRP A 128 3.01 -11.93 6.28
C TRP A 128 1.50 -11.80 6.12
N THR A 129 0.94 -10.81 6.77
CA THR A 129 -0.47 -10.45 6.66
C THR A 129 -0.58 -8.98 6.26
N GLU A 130 -1.49 -8.73 5.34
CA GLU A 130 -1.90 -7.40 4.93
C GLU A 130 -3.42 -7.35 4.74
N THR A 131 -3.95 -6.15 4.64
CA THR A 131 -5.36 -5.90 4.37
C THR A 131 -5.48 -5.07 3.10
N VAL A 132 -6.05 -5.66 2.06
CA VAL A 132 -6.46 -4.90 0.88
C VAL A 132 -7.76 -4.18 1.17
N ALA A 133 -7.93 -3.00 0.58
CA ALA A 133 -9.08 -2.15 0.83
C ALA A 133 -9.74 -1.75 -0.49
N TYR A 134 -11.01 -2.10 -0.69
CA TYR A 134 -11.75 -1.78 -1.90
C TYR A 134 -12.94 -0.86 -1.59
N ARG A 135 -13.07 0.20 -2.34
CA ARG A 135 -14.21 1.13 -2.25
C ARG A 135 -15.00 1.12 -3.55
N GLU A 136 -16.14 0.43 -3.51
CA GLU A 136 -17.00 0.22 -4.67
C GLU A 136 -17.52 1.54 -5.28
N ARG A 137 -17.87 2.51 -4.43
CA ARG A 137 -18.47 3.78 -4.87
C ARG A 137 -17.67 4.52 -5.94
N ASP A 138 -16.35 4.47 -5.90
CA ASP A 138 -15.44 5.12 -6.85
C ASP A 138 -14.39 4.14 -7.40
N ARG A 139 -14.65 2.84 -7.22
CA ARG A 139 -13.88 1.72 -7.77
C ARG A 139 -12.38 1.87 -7.51
N THR A 140 -12.04 2.26 -6.28
CA THR A 140 -10.66 2.42 -5.82
C THR A 140 -10.24 1.20 -5.00
N LEU A 141 -9.18 0.53 -5.44
CA LEU A 141 -8.53 -0.56 -4.72
C LEU A 141 -7.20 -0.05 -4.14
N TYR A 142 -6.93 -0.33 -2.87
CA TYR A 142 -5.60 -0.16 -2.26
C TYR A 142 -5.02 -1.52 -1.90
N VAL A 143 -3.74 -1.74 -2.27
CA VAL A 143 -2.99 -2.97 -1.99
C VAL A 143 -1.63 -2.61 -1.38
N PRO A 144 -1.34 -3.03 -0.15
CA PRO A 144 -0.10 -2.68 0.54
C PRO A 144 1.17 -3.29 -0.10
N ASP A 145 1.27 -4.64 -0.11
CA ASP A 145 2.52 -5.34 -0.42
C ASP A 145 2.41 -6.44 -1.47
N VAL A 146 1.26 -7.11 -1.58
CA VAL A 146 1.15 -8.30 -2.44
C VAL A 146 1.21 -7.96 -3.92
N LEU A 147 0.82 -6.74 -4.30
CA LEU A 147 0.93 -6.20 -5.65
C LEU A 147 1.82 -4.94 -5.67
N SER A 148 2.55 -4.74 -6.77
CA SER A 148 3.32 -3.53 -7.03
C SER A 148 3.45 -3.27 -8.53
N SER A 149 3.61 -2.01 -8.93
CA SER A 149 4.00 -1.62 -10.29
C SER A 149 5.53 -1.55 -10.48
N GLY A 150 6.28 -1.69 -9.40
CA GLY A 150 7.75 -1.61 -9.42
C GLY A 150 8.41 -2.77 -10.17
N ALA A 151 9.58 -2.50 -10.75
CA ALA A 151 10.36 -3.47 -11.52
C ALA A 151 10.83 -4.70 -10.71
N ALA A 152 10.77 -4.64 -9.38
CA ALA A 152 11.02 -5.79 -8.53
C ALA A 152 9.88 -6.82 -8.55
N PHE A 153 8.66 -6.43 -8.95
CA PHE A 153 7.49 -7.28 -8.96
C PHE A 153 7.01 -7.64 -10.38
N THR A 154 7.16 -6.71 -11.33
CA THR A 154 6.63 -6.87 -12.69
C THR A 154 7.51 -7.74 -13.56
N VAL A 155 6.89 -8.54 -14.42
CA VAL A 155 7.54 -9.44 -15.38
C VAL A 155 7.07 -9.16 -16.79
N GLY A 156 8.00 -8.78 -17.66
CA GLY A 156 7.67 -8.48 -19.05
C GLY A 156 6.88 -7.17 -19.18
N ASP A 157 5.67 -7.28 -19.66
CA ASP A 157 4.73 -6.17 -19.91
C ASP A 157 3.66 -6.00 -18.83
N GLU A 158 3.82 -6.67 -17.69
CA GLU A 158 2.91 -6.50 -16.54
C GLU A 158 2.90 -5.04 -16.07
N ARG A 159 1.72 -4.46 -15.93
CA ARG A 159 1.52 -3.14 -15.30
C ARG A 159 1.41 -3.27 -13.78
N LEU A 160 0.87 -4.38 -13.31
CA LEU A 160 0.88 -4.83 -11.93
C LEU A 160 1.66 -6.14 -11.85
N GLY A 161 2.56 -6.25 -10.90
CA GLY A 161 3.30 -7.47 -10.60
C GLY A 161 2.85 -8.04 -9.25
N LEU A 162 2.77 -9.35 -9.17
CA LEU A 162 2.54 -10.05 -7.92
C LEU A 162 3.88 -10.41 -7.26
N ASN A 163 3.98 -10.28 -5.94
CA ASN A 163 5.14 -10.76 -5.19
C ASN A 163 5.49 -12.20 -5.60
N VAL A 164 6.76 -12.50 -5.79
CA VAL A 164 7.21 -13.78 -6.38
C VAL A 164 6.69 -14.99 -5.61
N LEU A 165 6.64 -14.93 -4.28
CA LEU A 165 6.15 -16.03 -3.46
C LEU A 165 4.63 -16.21 -3.58
N ALA A 166 3.90 -15.11 -3.71
CA ALA A 166 2.46 -15.15 -3.91
C ALA A 166 2.05 -15.70 -5.30
N ARG A 167 2.95 -15.71 -6.28
CA ARG A 167 2.67 -16.28 -7.62
C ARG A 167 2.39 -17.79 -7.60
N LEU A 168 2.90 -18.52 -6.60
CA LEU A 168 2.59 -19.96 -6.43
C LEU A 168 1.12 -20.20 -6.06
N SER A 169 0.60 -19.34 -5.17
CA SER A 169 -0.79 -19.40 -4.70
C SER A 169 -1.38 -18.00 -4.70
N PRO A 170 -1.76 -17.46 -5.87
CA PRO A 170 -2.31 -16.12 -5.96
C PRO A 170 -3.56 -15.97 -5.08
N PRO A 171 -3.69 -14.89 -4.31
CA PRO A 171 -4.80 -14.70 -3.37
C PRO A 171 -6.08 -14.24 -4.08
N ARG A 172 -6.57 -15.02 -5.06
CA ARG A 172 -7.71 -14.65 -5.93
C ARG A 172 -9.00 -14.38 -5.17
N GLU A 173 -9.23 -15.07 -4.06
CA GLU A 173 -10.45 -14.90 -3.24
C GLU A 173 -10.53 -13.48 -2.66
N ALA A 174 -9.41 -12.88 -2.27
CA ALA A 174 -9.39 -11.53 -1.73
C ALA A 174 -9.71 -10.46 -2.79
N PHE A 175 -9.55 -10.79 -4.06
CA PHE A 175 -9.82 -9.93 -5.21
C PHE A 175 -11.07 -10.35 -6.00
N ALA A 176 -11.80 -11.35 -5.52
CA ALA A 176 -13.05 -11.75 -6.14
C ALA A 176 -14.06 -10.59 -6.12
N ASP A 177 -14.78 -10.41 -7.21
CA ASP A 177 -15.81 -9.37 -7.39
C ASP A 177 -15.27 -7.92 -7.25
N ILE A 178 -13.95 -7.73 -7.40
CA ILE A 178 -13.29 -6.41 -7.45
C ILE A 178 -13.05 -6.02 -8.90
N ASP A 179 -13.62 -4.89 -9.31
CA ASP A 179 -13.48 -4.31 -10.65
C ASP A 179 -13.03 -2.84 -10.53
N PRO A 180 -11.72 -2.56 -10.36
CA PRO A 180 -11.24 -1.25 -10.01
C PRO A 180 -11.02 -0.35 -11.23
N ASP A 181 -11.39 0.94 -11.12
CA ASP A 181 -10.95 1.98 -12.05
C ASP A 181 -9.49 2.41 -11.78
N ARG A 182 -9.04 2.19 -10.54
CA ARG A 182 -7.66 2.49 -10.09
C ARG A 182 -7.21 1.54 -9.01
N VAL A 183 -5.93 1.19 -9.08
CA VAL A 183 -5.22 0.46 -8.03
C VAL A 183 -4.16 1.37 -7.43
N LEU A 184 -4.29 1.67 -6.15
CA LEU A 184 -3.30 2.37 -5.34
C LEU A 184 -2.40 1.32 -4.69
N LEU A 185 -1.11 1.58 -4.63
CA LEU A 185 -0.11 0.59 -4.21
C LEU A 185 0.72 1.11 -3.05
N GLY A 186 1.00 0.27 -2.08
CA GLY A 186 1.97 0.61 -1.02
C GLY A 186 3.41 0.63 -1.52
N HIS A 187 3.66 0.10 -2.73
CA HIS A 187 4.96 0.07 -3.41
C HIS A 187 4.81 0.34 -4.91
N GLY A 188 5.47 1.40 -5.39
CA GLY A 188 5.39 1.84 -6.80
C GLY A 188 4.28 2.85 -7.04
N ASP A 189 4.13 3.23 -8.30
CA ASP A 189 3.11 4.18 -8.75
C ASP A 189 1.77 3.45 -8.95
N GLY A 190 0.65 4.09 -8.67
CA GLY A 190 -0.67 3.52 -8.86
C GLY A 190 -0.99 3.22 -10.35
N VAL A 191 -1.93 2.32 -10.58
CA VAL A 191 -2.43 2.01 -11.92
C VAL A 191 -3.80 2.63 -12.12
N PHE A 192 -3.88 3.58 -13.05
CA PHE A 192 -5.08 4.30 -13.45
C PHE A 192 -5.41 3.97 -14.91
N GLY A 193 -6.68 3.77 -15.20
CA GLY A 193 -7.12 3.28 -16.51
C GLY A 193 -6.74 1.82 -16.77
N ASP A 194 -7.64 1.03 -17.30
CA ASP A 194 -7.49 -0.42 -17.51
C ASP A 194 -6.96 -1.16 -16.26
N ALA A 195 -7.29 -0.66 -15.08
CA ALA A 195 -6.77 -1.19 -13.81
C ALA A 195 -7.34 -2.57 -13.51
N SER A 196 -8.60 -2.82 -13.87
CA SER A 196 -9.25 -4.11 -13.78
C SER A 196 -8.56 -5.15 -14.67
N ASP A 197 -8.31 -4.81 -15.93
CA ASP A 197 -7.59 -5.69 -16.87
C ASP A 197 -6.19 -6.02 -16.37
N ALA A 198 -5.48 -5.03 -15.81
CA ALA A 198 -4.15 -5.24 -15.23
C ALA A 198 -4.19 -6.18 -14.01
N LEU A 199 -5.21 -6.07 -13.16
CA LEU A 199 -5.42 -6.95 -12.01
C LEU A 199 -5.71 -8.37 -12.46
N ASP A 200 -6.62 -8.54 -13.40
CA ASP A 200 -7.02 -9.83 -13.97
C ASP A 200 -5.84 -10.52 -14.67
N ASP A 201 -5.07 -9.77 -15.46
CA ASP A 201 -3.88 -10.30 -16.12
C ASP A 201 -2.84 -10.80 -15.11
N THR A 202 -2.58 -10.02 -14.06
CA THR A 202 -1.63 -10.37 -13.01
C THR A 202 -2.05 -11.63 -12.26
N LEU A 203 -3.28 -11.69 -11.79
CA LEU A 203 -3.80 -12.84 -11.03
C LEU A 203 -3.99 -14.08 -11.93
N GLY A 204 -4.49 -13.88 -13.15
CA GLY A 204 -4.74 -14.93 -14.11
C GLY A 204 -3.46 -15.64 -14.57
N ASN A 205 -2.40 -14.88 -14.82
CA ASN A 205 -1.14 -15.37 -15.37
C ASN A 205 -0.04 -15.59 -14.33
N ALA A 206 -0.30 -15.40 -13.04
CA ALA A 206 0.68 -15.44 -11.95
C ALA A 206 1.57 -16.70 -12.01
N ARG A 207 0.97 -17.89 -12.07
CA ARG A 207 1.72 -19.16 -12.10
C ARG A 207 2.50 -19.34 -13.39
N ARG A 208 1.94 -18.94 -14.53
CA ARG A 208 2.61 -19.04 -15.84
C ARG A 208 3.88 -18.17 -15.88
N ARG A 209 3.83 -17.01 -15.26
CA ARG A 209 4.94 -16.07 -15.20
C ARG A 209 5.96 -16.36 -14.08
N LEU A 210 5.65 -17.27 -13.16
CA LEU A 210 6.54 -17.60 -12.03
C LEU A 210 7.97 -17.97 -12.44
N PRO A 211 8.23 -18.84 -13.44
CA PRO A 211 9.61 -19.18 -13.81
C PRO A 211 10.42 -17.95 -14.22
N ARG A 212 9.82 -17.04 -14.94
CA ARG A 212 10.46 -15.79 -15.35
C ARG A 212 10.66 -14.85 -14.16
N ALA A 213 9.67 -14.75 -13.27
CA ALA A 213 9.77 -13.97 -12.04
C ALA A 213 10.91 -14.42 -11.14
N LEU A 214 11.12 -15.73 -10.97
CA LEU A 214 12.22 -16.28 -10.19
C LEU A 214 13.60 -15.82 -10.70
N VAL A 215 13.74 -15.59 -11.98
CA VAL A 215 15.00 -15.12 -12.58
C VAL A 215 15.13 -13.60 -12.56
N SER A 216 14.06 -12.87 -12.86
CA SER A 216 14.10 -11.43 -13.07
C SER A 216 13.77 -10.60 -11.84
N THR A 217 12.84 -11.03 -11.00
CA THR A 217 12.34 -10.23 -9.87
C THR A 217 12.81 -10.72 -8.51
N ALA A 218 12.93 -12.03 -8.29
CA ALA A 218 13.31 -12.57 -6.99
C ALA A 218 14.62 -11.99 -6.41
N PRO A 219 15.70 -11.77 -7.17
CA PRO A 219 16.91 -11.16 -6.64
C PRO A 219 16.70 -9.70 -6.21
N ARG A 220 15.79 -8.96 -6.86
CA ARG A 220 15.47 -7.56 -6.53
C ARG A 220 14.55 -7.50 -5.32
N GLU A 221 13.53 -8.35 -5.26
CA GLU A 221 12.65 -8.46 -4.08
C GLU A 221 13.46 -8.82 -2.82
N LEU A 222 14.40 -9.77 -2.93
CA LEU A 222 15.26 -10.16 -1.81
C LEU A 222 16.11 -8.98 -1.33
N ARG A 223 16.66 -8.19 -2.23
CA ARG A 223 17.42 -6.98 -1.87
C ARG A 223 16.52 -5.97 -1.15
N ALA A 224 15.35 -5.65 -1.73
CA ALA A 224 14.39 -4.73 -1.13
C ALA A 224 13.96 -5.18 0.28
N MET A 225 13.73 -6.49 0.50
CA MET A 225 13.43 -7.04 1.82
C MET A 225 14.62 -6.89 2.80
N VAL A 226 15.84 -7.13 2.36
CA VAL A 226 17.05 -6.99 3.21
C VAL A 226 17.26 -5.53 3.59
N ASP A 227 17.06 -4.61 2.66
CA ASP A 227 17.23 -3.17 2.90
C ASP A 227 16.12 -2.60 3.81
N ALA A 228 14.91 -3.17 3.74
CA ALA A 228 13.79 -2.80 4.63
C ALA A 228 13.99 -3.26 6.09
N VAL A 229 14.86 -4.26 6.34
CA VAL A 229 15.14 -4.80 7.70
C VAL A 229 16.38 -4.18 8.33
N ARG A 230 17.23 -3.54 7.54
CA ARG A 230 18.43 -2.82 8.01
C ARG A 230 18.10 -1.41 8.46
#